data_94e1e75347067cf563a2533490d0fff1
#
_entry.id   94e1e75347067cf563a2533490d0fff1
#
_cell.length_a   1.000
_cell.length_b   1.000
_cell.length_c   1.000
_cell.angle_alpha   90.00
_cell.angle_beta   90.00
_cell.angle_gamma   90.00
#
_symmetry.space_group_name_H-M   'P 1'
#
loop_
_entity.id
_entity.type
_entity.pdbx_description
1 polymer ?
#
loop_
_entity_poly.entity_id
_entity_poly.type
_entity_poly.pdbx_seq_one_letter_code
_entity_poly.pdbx_strand_id
1 'polypeptide(L)'
;MKTFIDYLRFRFTASPFQALEVVRSAVGFVTPDLVDLGGSEKGKDGWQHRRPIILGGDEILGYVDYGGESQRGWSRWDMSGAGCSWIDRWDLLAQSLPSIGGELRRVDVALDFFGGEVSHDDVLSAYDRGLFKKPHVGRSPKLKKVETSCPTDGRTIYIGARTSSRFIRCYEKGWELLAKAKVPEGFKTASNGFYFRRNTPSSPADYYRLEVELKAVDGFFIPLDILTNPDSFFSGAAPYFESLVESAPSRLVQPPSDFLQVQTLQSSMEHCSRAYGGLLRSLLELYGDSVESRVLIFDALCSQNPSDSLVRAGCLSLPVRSRQAASPGGSA
;
A
#
# COMPACT_ATOMS: atom_id res chain seq x y z
N MET A 1 20.04 8.20 12.59
CA MET A 1 18.78 7.50 12.93
C MET A 1 18.47 6.54 11.81
N LYS A 2 17.74 5.44 12.08
CA LYS A 2 17.46 4.40 11.07
C LYS A 2 15.95 4.18 10.99
N THR A 3 15.42 4.13 9.79
CA THR A 3 14.01 3.81 9.55
C THR A 3 13.75 2.30 9.65
N PHE A 4 12.49 1.93 9.73
CA PHE A 4 12.04 0.54 9.72
C PHE A 4 10.70 0.40 8.99
N ILE A 5 10.35 -0.83 8.61
CA ILE A 5 9.08 -1.13 7.95
C ILE A 5 8.04 -1.41 9.03
N ASP A 6 6.99 -0.55 9.07
CA ASP A 6 5.89 -0.63 10.05
C ASP A 6 4.62 -1.28 9.48
N TYR A 7 4.57 -1.52 8.18
CA TYR A 7 3.49 -2.22 7.52
C TYR A 7 3.93 -2.75 6.17
N LEU A 8 3.50 -3.96 5.84
CA LEU A 8 3.80 -4.60 4.56
C LEU A 8 2.54 -5.22 3.96
N ARG A 9 2.27 -4.89 2.69
CA ARG A 9 1.28 -5.57 1.88
C ARG A 9 1.88 -5.93 0.52
N PHE A 10 1.75 -7.19 0.14
CA PHE A 10 2.06 -7.64 -1.20
C PHE A 10 0.94 -8.53 -1.75
N ARG A 11 0.83 -8.60 -3.06
CA ARG A 11 0.01 -9.59 -3.75
C ARG A 11 0.90 -10.67 -4.35
N PHE A 12 0.36 -11.85 -4.57
CA PHE A 12 1.09 -13.00 -5.11
C PHE A 12 0.13 -13.96 -5.81
N THR A 13 0.67 -14.87 -6.67
CA THR A 13 -0.13 -15.83 -7.45
C THR A 13 -0.01 -17.26 -6.96
N ALA A 14 0.97 -17.56 -6.12
CA ALA A 14 1.16 -18.86 -5.51
C ALA A 14 0.08 -19.17 -4.45
N SER A 15 0.13 -20.35 -3.84
CA SER A 15 -0.75 -20.68 -2.72
C SER A 15 -0.38 -19.90 -1.44
N PRO A 16 -1.34 -19.68 -0.51
CA PRO A 16 -1.06 -19.06 0.79
C PRO A 16 0.06 -19.74 1.58
N PHE A 17 0.16 -21.06 1.48
CA PHE A 17 1.21 -21.83 2.18
C PHE A 17 2.60 -21.63 1.57
N GLN A 18 2.71 -21.49 0.25
CA GLN A 18 3.98 -21.12 -0.39
C GLN A 18 4.44 -19.72 0.01
N ALA A 19 3.51 -18.77 0.13
CA ALA A 19 3.80 -17.44 0.63
C ALA A 19 4.24 -17.47 2.11
N LEU A 20 3.63 -18.35 2.94
CA LEU A 20 4.05 -18.57 4.31
C LEU A 20 5.51 -19.02 4.39
N GLU A 21 5.93 -19.98 3.57
CA GLU A 21 7.33 -20.47 3.54
C GLU A 21 8.33 -19.36 3.16
N VAL A 22 7.95 -18.49 2.21
CA VAL A 22 8.74 -17.31 1.86
C VAL A 22 8.90 -16.36 3.05
N VAL A 23 7.83 -16.10 3.80
CA VAL A 23 7.88 -15.24 4.98
C VAL A 23 8.63 -15.91 6.12
N ARG A 24 8.42 -17.20 6.37
CA ARG A 24 9.15 -17.99 7.39
C ARG A 24 10.66 -17.90 7.19
N SER A 25 11.13 -17.95 5.94
CA SER A 25 12.56 -17.85 5.64
C SER A 25 13.18 -16.50 6.03
N ALA A 26 12.35 -15.47 6.20
CA ALA A 26 12.77 -14.11 6.55
C ALA A 26 12.63 -13.78 8.05
N VAL A 27 12.02 -14.67 8.85
CA VAL A 27 11.88 -14.52 10.30
C VAL A 27 13.18 -14.94 10.99
N GLY A 28 13.81 -14.05 11.76
CA GLY A 28 15.16 -14.26 12.28
C GLY A 28 15.25 -14.83 13.69
N PHE A 29 14.50 -14.28 14.64
CA PHE A 29 14.66 -14.58 16.07
C PHE A 29 13.75 -15.68 16.61
N VAL A 30 12.80 -16.11 15.83
CA VAL A 30 11.81 -17.13 16.22
C VAL A 30 12.05 -18.36 15.36
N THR A 31 11.83 -19.54 15.95
CA THR A 31 11.79 -20.74 15.14
C THR A 31 10.75 -20.53 14.04
N PRO A 32 11.11 -20.63 12.75
CA PRO A 32 10.18 -20.34 11.65
C PRO A 32 8.83 -21.05 11.77
N ASP A 33 8.83 -22.25 12.38
CA ASP A 33 7.63 -23.07 12.62
C ASP A 33 6.62 -22.44 13.58
N LEU A 34 7.01 -21.41 14.34
CA LEU A 34 6.07 -20.69 15.22
C LEU A 34 5.17 -19.71 14.43
N VAL A 35 5.56 -19.33 13.21
CA VAL A 35 4.71 -18.52 12.33
C VAL A 35 3.86 -19.45 11.48
N ASP A 36 2.54 -19.36 11.56
CA ASP A 36 1.63 -20.23 10.84
C ASP A 36 0.40 -19.49 10.32
N LEU A 37 -0.42 -20.15 9.53
CA LEU A 37 -1.72 -19.68 9.08
C LEU A 37 -2.83 -20.33 9.91
N GLY A 38 -3.60 -19.53 10.61
CA GLY A 38 -4.76 -19.98 11.35
C GLY A 38 -5.90 -20.49 10.48
N GLY A 39 -7.03 -20.81 11.11
CA GLY A 39 -8.22 -21.30 10.43
C GLY A 39 -8.73 -20.35 9.32
N SER A 40 -9.35 -20.92 8.27
CA SER A 40 -9.93 -20.11 7.22
C SER A 40 -11.24 -19.48 7.67
N GLU A 41 -11.38 -18.19 7.47
CA GLU A 41 -12.56 -17.38 7.73
C GLU A 41 -13.13 -16.83 6.42
N LYS A 42 -14.32 -16.21 6.49
CA LYS A 42 -14.89 -15.45 5.38
C LYS A 42 -14.03 -14.25 5.06
N GLY A 43 -13.64 -14.10 3.80
CA GLY A 43 -12.85 -12.97 3.30
C GLY A 43 -13.61 -11.64 3.36
N LYS A 44 -12.86 -10.53 3.20
CA LYS A 44 -13.37 -9.15 3.14
C LYS A 44 -12.93 -8.49 1.84
N ASP A 45 -13.53 -7.36 1.48
CA ASP A 45 -13.13 -6.53 0.33
C ASP A 45 -13.11 -7.30 -1.00
N GLY A 46 -14.07 -8.22 -1.21
CA GLY A 46 -14.17 -9.03 -2.43
C GLY A 46 -13.33 -10.32 -2.43
N TRP A 47 -12.60 -10.60 -1.37
CA TRP A 47 -11.92 -11.87 -1.17
C TRP A 47 -12.88 -12.93 -0.66
N GLN A 48 -12.72 -14.18 -1.09
CA GLN A 48 -13.57 -15.29 -0.66
C GLN A 48 -13.15 -15.84 0.69
N HIS A 49 -11.84 -15.95 0.92
CA HIS A 49 -11.26 -16.54 2.12
C HIS A 49 -10.24 -15.60 2.78
N ARG A 50 -10.12 -15.73 4.10
CA ARG A 50 -9.11 -15.05 4.92
C ARG A 50 -8.52 -16.03 5.92
N ARG A 51 -7.21 -15.95 6.14
CA ARG A 51 -6.53 -16.65 7.26
C ARG A 51 -5.71 -15.65 8.06
N PRO A 52 -5.76 -15.67 9.40
CA PRO A 52 -4.82 -14.92 10.21
C PRO A 52 -3.42 -15.52 10.07
N ILE A 53 -2.42 -14.66 10.06
CA ILE A 53 -1.01 -15.01 10.23
C ILE A 53 -0.77 -14.98 11.73
N ILE A 54 -0.44 -16.11 12.33
CA ILE A 54 -0.31 -16.27 13.78
C ILE A 54 1.13 -16.58 14.17
N LEU A 55 1.52 -16.15 15.37
CA LEU A 55 2.78 -16.46 16.02
C LEU A 55 2.50 -17.18 17.34
N GLY A 56 3.09 -18.34 17.53
CA GLY A 56 3.00 -19.12 18.76
C GLY A 56 1.57 -19.54 19.14
N GLY A 57 0.63 -19.50 18.20
CA GLY A 57 -0.75 -19.93 18.38
C GLY A 57 -1.78 -18.81 18.61
N ASP A 58 -1.41 -17.67 19.21
CA ASP A 58 -2.39 -16.67 19.65
C ASP A 58 -2.14 -15.25 19.09
N GLU A 59 -0.92 -14.86 18.83
CA GLU A 59 -0.60 -13.52 18.37
C GLU A 59 -0.87 -13.37 16.85
N ILE A 60 -1.78 -12.46 16.48
CA ILE A 60 -2.10 -12.17 15.08
C ILE A 60 -1.13 -11.11 14.55
N LEU A 61 -0.27 -11.51 13.62
CA LEU A 61 0.69 -10.65 12.93
C LEU A 61 0.11 -9.95 11.71
N GLY A 62 -0.95 -10.51 11.14
CA GLY A 62 -1.59 -10.02 9.93
C GLY A 62 -2.57 -11.02 9.34
N TYR A 63 -2.83 -10.91 8.04
CA TYR A 63 -3.81 -11.76 7.35
C TYR A 63 -3.36 -12.10 5.94
N VAL A 64 -3.78 -13.29 5.47
CA VAL A 64 -3.74 -13.68 4.06
C VAL A 64 -5.15 -13.77 3.53
N ASP A 65 -5.43 -13.02 2.48
CA ASP A 65 -6.70 -13.05 1.75
C ASP A 65 -6.51 -13.74 0.39
N TYR A 66 -7.41 -14.64 0.02
CA TYR A 66 -7.31 -15.39 -1.22
C TYR A 66 -8.67 -15.84 -1.75
N GLY A 67 -8.69 -16.25 -3.04
CA GLY A 67 -9.92 -16.65 -3.71
C GLY A 67 -10.84 -15.48 -4.07
N GLY A 68 -11.84 -15.77 -4.89
CA GLY A 68 -12.78 -14.82 -5.46
C GLY A 68 -12.44 -14.49 -6.91
N GLU A 69 -13.43 -14.64 -7.81
CA GLU A 69 -13.26 -14.42 -9.26
C GLU A 69 -12.79 -13.00 -9.59
N SER A 70 -13.27 -12.00 -8.83
CA SER A 70 -12.87 -10.60 -9.00
C SER A 70 -11.38 -10.36 -8.74
N GLN A 71 -10.69 -11.26 -8.04
CA GLN A 71 -9.29 -11.14 -7.70
C GLN A 71 -8.34 -11.72 -8.78
N ARG A 72 -8.89 -12.37 -9.83
CA ARG A 72 -8.13 -12.85 -10.99
C ARG A 72 -6.92 -13.73 -10.64
N GLY A 73 -7.08 -14.63 -9.67
CA GLY A 73 -6.01 -15.53 -9.21
C GLY A 73 -4.98 -14.91 -8.28
N TRP A 74 -5.09 -13.62 -7.97
CA TRP A 74 -4.23 -13.00 -6.96
C TRP A 74 -4.66 -13.41 -5.55
N SER A 75 -3.68 -13.45 -4.67
CA SER A 75 -3.83 -13.50 -3.20
C SER A 75 -3.15 -12.27 -2.59
N ARG A 76 -3.50 -11.91 -1.37
CA ARG A 76 -2.98 -10.74 -0.66
C ARG A 76 -2.39 -11.15 0.68
N TRP A 77 -1.16 -10.78 0.92
CA TRP A 77 -0.51 -10.81 2.23
C TRP A 77 -0.55 -9.42 2.84
N ASP A 78 -1.02 -9.33 4.08
CA ASP A 78 -1.24 -8.07 4.81
C ASP A 78 -0.66 -8.22 6.22
N MET A 79 0.44 -7.54 6.52
CA MET A 79 1.19 -7.67 7.77
C MET A 79 1.28 -6.32 8.48
N SER A 80 0.90 -6.31 9.75
CA SER A 80 0.97 -5.13 10.63
C SER A 80 2.39 -4.85 11.11
N GLY A 81 2.59 -3.70 11.78
CA GLY A 81 3.87 -3.36 12.41
C GLY A 81 4.35 -4.41 13.42
N ALA A 82 3.42 -5.03 14.17
CA ALA A 82 3.76 -6.15 15.03
C ALA A 82 4.32 -7.33 14.23
N GLY A 83 3.70 -7.66 13.10
CA GLY A 83 4.22 -8.70 12.21
C GLY A 83 5.55 -8.32 11.56
N CYS A 84 5.68 -7.09 11.09
CA CYS A 84 6.93 -6.62 10.47
C CYS A 84 8.11 -6.63 11.45
N SER A 85 7.89 -6.46 12.75
CA SER A 85 8.94 -6.50 13.77
C SER A 85 9.59 -7.88 13.96
N TRP A 86 8.97 -8.94 13.43
CA TRP A 86 9.51 -10.30 13.44
C TRP A 86 10.33 -10.64 12.18
N ILE A 87 10.26 -9.79 11.14
CA ILE A 87 11.09 -9.96 9.95
C ILE A 87 12.48 -9.38 10.21
N ASP A 88 13.48 -10.22 10.25
CA ASP A 88 14.89 -9.84 10.45
C ASP A 88 15.67 -9.85 9.11
N ARG A 89 15.32 -10.77 8.23
CA ARG A 89 15.99 -10.98 6.95
C ARG A 89 15.16 -10.39 5.79
N TRP A 90 15.02 -9.08 5.78
CA TRP A 90 14.35 -8.35 4.69
C TRP A 90 14.97 -8.60 3.32
N ASP A 91 16.27 -8.90 3.30
CA ASP A 91 17.03 -9.30 2.10
C ASP A 91 16.51 -10.60 1.51
N LEU A 92 16.28 -11.62 2.35
CA LEU A 92 15.73 -12.91 1.91
C LEU A 92 14.28 -12.75 1.42
N LEU A 93 13.46 -11.94 2.12
CA LEU A 93 12.11 -11.67 1.67
C LEU A 93 12.11 -11.01 0.29
N ALA A 94 12.94 -9.98 0.08
CA ALA A 94 13.06 -9.30 -1.21
C ALA A 94 13.49 -10.25 -2.35
N GLN A 95 14.43 -11.16 -2.07
CA GLN A 95 14.92 -12.14 -3.04
C GLN A 95 13.88 -13.23 -3.37
N SER A 96 13.08 -13.63 -2.38
CA SER A 96 12.16 -14.76 -2.51
C SER A 96 10.78 -14.37 -3.05
N LEU A 97 10.32 -13.12 -2.86
CA LEU A 97 9.02 -12.67 -3.35
C LEU A 97 8.75 -12.95 -4.84
N PRO A 98 9.72 -12.75 -5.76
CA PRO A 98 9.49 -13.05 -7.19
C PRO A 98 9.17 -14.53 -7.46
N SER A 99 9.67 -15.47 -6.66
CA SER A 99 9.43 -16.92 -6.87
C SER A 99 7.96 -17.33 -6.68
N ILE A 100 7.18 -16.51 -5.97
CA ILE A 100 5.73 -16.70 -5.76
C ILE A 100 4.89 -15.74 -6.60
N GLY A 101 5.49 -15.04 -7.57
CA GLY A 101 4.83 -13.96 -8.32
C GLY A 101 4.48 -12.78 -7.43
N GLY A 102 5.29 -12.50 -6.41
CA GLY A 102 5.03 -11.48 -5.40
C GLY A 102 5.30 -10.06 -5.88
N GLU A 103 4.37 -9.13 -5.63
CA GLU A 103 4.49 -7.71 -5.94
C GLU A 103 4.08 -6.87 -4.74
N LEU A 104 4.91 -5.92 -4.35
CA LEU A 104 4.60 -4.98 -3.26
C LEU A 104 3.41 -4.08 -3.65
N ARG A 105 2.45 -3.96 -2.75
CA ARG A 105 1.27 -3.11 -2.93
C ARG A 105 1.20 -1.94 -1.97
N ARG A 106 1.74 -2.11 -0.77
CA ARG A 106 1.89 -1.05 0.23
C ARG A 106 3.05 -1.38 1.15
N VAL A 107 3.86 -0.36 1.43
CA VAL A 107 4.91 -0.40 2.46
C VAL A 107 4.81 0.89 3.25
N ASP A 108 4.69 0.78 4.58
CA ASP A 108 4.79 1.93 5.47
C ASP A 108 6.19 1.91 6.09
N VAL A 109 6.93 2.99 5.85
CA VAL A 109 8.27 3.19 6.41
C VAL A 109 8.16 4.22 7.52
N ALA A 110 8.66 3.91 8.70
CA ALA A 110 8.57 4.75 9.88
C ALA A 110 9.94 5.13 10.46
N LEU A 111 9.98 6.29 11.11
CA LEU A 111 11.11 6.79 11.90
C LEU A 111 10.59 7.27 13.25
N ASP A 112 11.19 6.77 14.33
CA ASP A 112 10.80 7.07 15.70
C ASP A 112 11.80 7.99 16.38
N PHE A 113 11.26 8.96 17.11
CA PHE A 113 11.97 9.89 17.99
C PHE A 113 11.48 9.70 19.43
N PHE A 114 12.39 9.59 20.38
CA PHE A 114 12.04 9.23 21.76
C PHE A 114 12.34 10.31 22.79
N GLY A 115 13.12 11.32 22.45
CA GLY A 115 13.59 12.36 23.35
C GLY A 115 13.09 13.77 23.00
N GLY A 116 12.04 13.88 22.19
CA GLY A 116 11.53 15.18 21.75
C GLY A 116 12.35 15.87 20.66
N GLU A 117 13.24 15.13 19.97
CA GLU A 117 14.07 15.67 18.89
C GLU A 117 13.26 16.21 17.71
N VAL A 118 12.05 15.67 17.53
CA VAL A 118 11.05 16.15 16.59
C VAL A 118 9.71 16.24 17.32
N SER A 119 9.09 17.39 17.25
CA SER A 119 7.78 17.68 17.84
C SER A 119 6.69 17.86 16.77
N HIS A 120 5.45 17.90 17.23
CA HIS A 120 4.30 18.23 16.37
C HIS A 120 4.44 19.61 15.70
N ASP A 121 4.97 20.59 16.43
CA ASP A 121 5.14 21.97 15.95
C ASP A 121 6.27 22.08 14.93
N ASP A 122 7.34 21.26 15.04
CA ASP A 122 8.40 21.18 14.03
C ASP A 122 7.87 20.70 12.70
N VAL A 123 6.99 19.69 12.70
CA VAL A 123 6.34 19.17 11.48
C VAL A 123 5.45 20.23 10.85
N LEU A 124 4.67 20.96 11.63
CA LEU A 124 3.83 22.06 11.14
C LEU A 124 4.69 23.18 10.53
N SER A 125 5.73 23.58 11.23
CA SER A 125 6.69 24.58 10.73
C SER A 125 7.36 24.14 9.42
N ALA A 126 7.76 22.89 9.31
CA ALA A 126 8.31 22.31 8.08
C ALA A 126 7.29 22.30 6.93
N TYR A 127 6.02 22.02 7.23
CA TYR A 127 4.95 22.08 6.23
C TYR A 127 4.74 23.51 5.72
N ASP A 128 4.67 24.50 6.60
CA ASP A 128 4.49 25.91 6.25
C ASP A 128 5.65 26.44 5.39
N ARG A 129 6.86 25.97 5.63
CA ARG A 129 8.04 26.21 4.79
C ARG A 129 8.02 25.48 3.45
N GLY A 130 7.02 24.64 3.18
CA GLY A 130 6.86 23.91 1.94
C GLY A 130 7.74 22.65 1.81
N LEU A 131 8.34 22.15 2.89
CA LEU A 131 9.26 21.01 2.88
C LEU A 131 8.57 19.64 2.66
N PHE A 132 7.26 19.62 2.48
CA PHE A 132 6.50 18.43 2.09
C PHE A 132 6.02 18.44 0.63
N LYS A 133 6.38 19.44 -0.16
CA LYS A 133 6.05 19.51 -1.58
C LYS A 133 6.74 18.35 -2.33
N LYS A 134 6.02 17.80 -3.31
CA LYS A 134 6.66 16.87 -4.26
C LYS A 134 7.62 17.66 -5.15
N PRO A 135 8.79 17.12 -5.50
CA PRO A 135 9.63 17.72 -6.55
C PRO A 135 8.78 17.94 -7.82
N HIS A 136 9.01 19.05 -8.49
CA HIS A 136 8.33 19.44 -9.73
C HIS A 136 6.81 19.68 -9.64
N VAL A 137 6.20 19.64 -8.45
CA VAL A 137 4.78 19.95 -8.24
C VAL A 137 4.68 21.24 -7.43
N GLY A 138 4.18 22.31 -8.06
CA GLY A 138 4.08 23.64 -7.42
C GLY A 138 3.07 23.72 -6.27
N ARG A 139 2.13 22.75 -6.15
CA ARG A 139 1.09 22.73 -5.12
C ARG A 139 1.55 21.98 -3.89
N SER A 140 1.34 22.56 -2.71
CA SER A 140 1.50 21.85 -1.43
C SER A 140 0.47 20.72 -1.31
N PRO A 141 0.85 19.54 -0.76
CA PRO A 141 -0.10 18.49 -0.45
C PRO A 141 -1.09 18.98 0.60
N LYS A 142 -2.31 18.42 0.61
CA LYS A 142 -3.30 18.77 1.64
C LYS A 142 -2.80 18.35 3.02
N LEU A 143 -2.97 19.22 4.02
CA LEU A 143 -2.70 18.92 5.42
C LEU A 143 -4.04 18.78 6.16
N LYS A 144 -4.12 17.77 7.04
CA LYS A 144 -5.22 17.58 7.99
C LYS A 144 -4.62 17.37 9.38
N LYS A 145 -5.02 18.20 10.33
CA LYS A 145 -4.74 18.03 11.76
C LYS A 145 -5.85 17.23 12.42
N VAL A 146 -5.50 16.35 13.33
CA VAL A 146 -6.44 15.68 14.24
C VAL A 146 -5.93 15.90 15.64
N GLU A 147 -6.66 16.72 16.38
CA GLU A 147 -6.42 17.08 17.76
C GLU A 147 -7.77 17.02 18.49
N THR A 148 -7.76 16.53 19.70
CA THR A 148 -8.95 16.50 20.56
C THR A 148 -8.76 17.47 21.71
N SER A 149 -9.85 17.74 22.46
CA SER A 149 -9.78 18.53 23.69
C SER A 149 -9.10 17.77 24.83
N CYS A 150 -8.91 16.46 24.68
CA CYS A 150 -8.23 15.62 25.66
C CYS A 150 -6.72 15.57 25.37
N PRO A 151 -5.84 16.09 26.24
CA PRO A 151 -4.41 16.11 26.00
C PRO A 151 -3.76 14.73 25.88
N THR A 152 -4.44 13.67 26.35
CA THR A 152 -3.94 12.29 26.37
C THR A 152 -4.35 11.46 25.15
N ASP A 153 -5.13 12.03 24.22
CA ASP A 153 -5.48 11.36 22.97
C ASP A 153 -4.36 11.44 21.91
N GLY A 154 -3.40 12.32 22.12
CA GLY A 154 -2.31 12.58 21.20
C GLY A 154 -2.74 13.39 19.98
N ARG A 155 -1.76 14.00 19.30
CA ARG A 155 -1.95 14.81 18.10
C ARG A 155 -1.46 14.06 16.87
N THR A 156 -2.18 14.20 15.76
CA THR A 156 -1.81 13.57 14.47
C THR A 156 -1.90 14.57 13.32
N ILE A 157 -0.90 14.58 12.47
CA ILE A 157 -0.88 15.31 11.21
C ILE A 157 -0.92 14.30 10.06
N TYR A 158 -1.84 14.51 9.13
CA TYR A 158 -1.88 13.81 7.86
C TYR A 158 -1.51 14.75 6.72
N ILE A 159 -0.59 14.32 5.83
CA ILE A 159 -0.15 15.11 4.68
C ILE A 159 -0.32 14.28 3.41
N GLY A 160 -1.11 14.81 2.48
CA GLY A 160 -1.48 14.15 1.23
C GLY A 160 -2.87 13.54 1.24
N ALA A 161 -3.20 12.76 0.23
CA ALA A 161 -4.45 12.03 0.11
C ALA A 161 -4.21 10.54 0.37
N ARG A 162 -5.12 9.89 1.11
CA ARG A 162 -5.03 8.42 1.36
C ARG A 162 -5.08 7.59 0.08
N THR A 163 -5.62 8.12 -1.00
CA THR A 163 -5.70 7.44 -2.30
C THR A 163 -4.43 7.58 -3.15
N SER A 164 -3.50 8.48 -2.77
CA SER A 164 -2.29 8.72 -3.55
C SER A 164 -1.22 7.64 -3.30
N SER A 165 -0.25 7.57 -4.20
CA SER A 165 0.93 6.68 -4.07
C SER A 165 1.80 6.99 -2.85
N ARG A 166 1.67 8.18 -2.27
CA ARG A 166 2.38 8.62 -1.07
C ARG A 166 1.41 9.33 -0.12
N PHE A 167 1.34 8.86 1.12
CA PHE A 167 0.59 9.48 2.20
C PHE A 167 1.46 9.52 3.46
N ILE A 168 1.49 10.62 4.18
CA ILE A 168 2.36 10.83 5.33
C ILE A 168 1.51 10.98 6.59
N ARG A 169 1.95 10.35 7.67
CA ARG A 169 1.41 10.48 9.03
C ARG A 169 2.54 10.89 9.97
N CYS A 170 2.27 11.89 10.81
CA CYS A 170 3.20 12.34 11.84
C CYS A 170 2.40 12.45 13.14
N TYR A 171 2.79 11.74 14.19
CA TYR A 171 1.95 11.64 15.37
C TYR A 171 2.71 11.27 16.64
N GLU A 172 2.09 11.66 17.77
CA GLU A 172 2.56 11.37 19.13
C GLU A 172 2.29 9.89 19.46
N LYS A 173 3.23 9.02 19.11
CA LYS A 173 3.12 7.56 19.23
C LYS A 173 2.97 7.08 20.67
N GLY A 174 3.57 7.80 21.63
CA GLY A 174 3.53 7.41 23.02
C GLY A 174 2.11 7.35 23.58
N TRP A 175 1.24 8.30 23.23
CA TRP A 175 -0.17 8.28 23.64
C TRP A 175 -0.92 7.09 23.04
N GLU A 176 -0.69 6.76 21.78
CA GLU A 176 -1.29 5.57 21.15
C GLU A 176 -0.91 4.28 21.89
N LEU A 177 0.36 4.14 22.27
CA LEU A 177 0.82 2.96 23.00
C LEU A 177 0.19 2.84 24.39
N LEU A 178 0.10 3.95 25.13
CA LEU A 178 -0.55 3.96 26.43
C LEU A 178 -2.04 3.64 26.34
N ALA A 179 -2.73 4.13 25.29
CA ALA A 179 -4.13 3.80 25.05
C ALA A 179 -4.32 2.30 24.73
N LYS A 180 -3.47 1.72 23.89
CA LYS A 180 -3.49 0.28 23.56
C LYS A 180 -3.22 -0.60 24.79
N ALA A 181 -2.32 -0.18 25.65
CA ALA A 181 -2.01 -0.88 26.90
C ALA A 181 -3.10 -0.73 27.97
N LYS A 182 -4.17 0.03 27.71
CA LYS A 182 -5.26 0.33 28.65
C LYS A 182 -4.74 0.91 29.98
N VAL A 183 -3.67 1.69 29.94
CA VAL A 183 -3.13 2.37 31.10
C VAL A 183 -4.17 3.36 31.61
N PRO A 184 -4.56 3.33 32.90
CA PRO A 184 -5.48 4.28 33.50
C PRO A 184 -5.01 5.73 33.29
N GLU A 185 -5.96 6.68 33.14
CA GLU A 185 -5.65 8.07 32.80
C GLU A 185 -4.65 8.73 33.77
N GLY A 186 -4.83 8.50 35.09
CA GLY A 186 -3.92 9.02 36.13
C GLY A 186 -2.50 8.44 36.11
N PHE A 187 -2.22 7.41 35.30
CA PHE A 187 -0.92 6.76 35.14
C PHE A 187 -0.30 6.95 33.75
N LYS A 188 -0.92 7.71 32.88
CA LYS A 188 -0.39 8.05 31.55
C LYS A 188 0.73 9.09 31.63
N THR A 189 1.82 8.71 32.28
CA THR A 189 3.00 9.56 32.46
C THR A 189 4.26 8.87 31.92
N ALA A 190 5.32 9.64 31.70
CA ALA A 190 6.60 9.10 31.27
C ALA A 190 7.21 8.10 32.26
N SER A 191 6.89 8.21 33.55
CA SER A 191 7.34 7.27 34.59
C SER A 191 6.78 5.85 34.46
N ASN A 192 5.73 5.65 33.66
CA ASN A 192 5.23 4.35 33.28
C ASN A 192 6.05 3.72 32.15
N GLY A 193 7.32 4.07 32.04
CA GLY A 193 8.28 3.78 30.96
C GLY A 193 8.52 2.32 30.58
N PHE A 194 7.70 1.40 31.08
CA PHE A 194 7.68 0.00 30.65
C PHE A 194 7.48 -0.15 29.12
N TYR A 195 6.86 0.85 28.48
CA TYR A 195 6.54 0.83 27.06
C TYR A 195 7.61 1.46 26.15
N PHE A 196 8.57 2.17 26.73
CA PHE A 196 9.59 2.91 25.99
C PHE A 196 10.94 2.23 26.14
N ARG A 197 11.28 1.34 25.23
CA ARG A 197 12.57 0.64 25.25
C ARG A 197 13.75 1.65 25.21
N ARG A 198 14.62 1.60 26.23
CA ARG A 198 15.95 2.21 26.37
C ARG A 198 16.05 3.72 26.53
N ASN A 199 15.24 4.54 25.86
CA ASN A 199 15.24 6.00 26.08
C ASN A 199 13.84 6.36 26.55
N THR A 200 13.62 6.44 27.86
CA THR A 200 12.35 6.82 28.43
C THR A 200 12.08 8.28 28.10
N PRO A 201 11.10 8.63 27.28
CA PRO A 201 10.78 10.03 27.01
C PRO A 201 10.30 10.71 28.29
N SER A 202 10.51 12.01 28.38
CA SER A 202 10.03 12.82 29.52
C SER A 202 8.50 12.92 29.55
N SER A 203 7.89 12.77 28.37
CA SER A 203 6.44 12.77 28.16
C SER A 203 6.07 11.77 27.05
N PRO A 204 4.87 11.18 27.06
CA PRO A 204 4.37 10.39 25.94
C PRO A 204 4.36 11.15 24.59
N ALA A 205 4.25 12.48 24.62
CA ALA A 205 4.35 13.34 23.44
C ALA A 205 5.76 13.37 22.85
N ASP A 206 6.81 13.10 23.64
CA ASP A 206 8.21 13.07 23.20
C ASP A 206 8.51 11.82 22.37
N TYR A 207 7.67 10.77 22.46
CA TYR A 207 7.69 9.66 21.51
C TYR A 207 6.88 10.06 20.29
N TYR A 208 7.57 10.58 19.28
CA TYR A 208 6.98 11.04 18.05
C TYR A 208 7.35 10.14 16.88
N ARG A 209 6.39 9.80 16.03
CA ARG A 209 6.60 8.96 14.83
C ARG A 209 6.31 9.74 13.56
N LEU A 210 7.24 9.67 12.64
CA LEU A 210 7.05 10.05 11.24
C LEU A 210 6.87 8.78 10.42
N GLU A 211 5.83 8.69 9.61
CA GLU A 211 5.48 7.51 8.84
C GLU A 211 5.10 7.89 7.40
N VAL A 212 5.66 7.17 6.45
CA VAL A 212 5.37 7.29 5.03
C VAL A 212 4.70 6.02 4.53
N GLU A 213 3.44 6.14 4.15
CA GLU A 213 2.69 5.09 3.47
C GLU A 213 2.92 5.20 1.96
N LEU A 214 3.61 4.24 1.37
CA LEU A 214 3.86 4.11 -0.06
C LEU A 214 2.96 3.04 -0.66
N LYS A 215 2.27 3.36 -1.77
CA LYS A 215 1.31 2.48 -2.44
C LYS A 215 1.59 2.35 -3.92
N ALA A 216 1.44 1.14 -4.45
CA ALA A 216 1.44 0.87 -5.88
C ALA A 216 0.06 1.22 -6.48
N VAL A 217 -0.22 2.51 -6.60
CA VAL A 217 -1.42 3.11 -7.19
C VAL A 217 -1.00 4.15 -8.23
N ASP A 218 -1.92 4.60 -9.04
CA ASP A 218 -1.68 5.61 -10.09
C ASP A 218 -0.55 5.20 -11.06
N GLY A 219 -0.39 3.90 -11.29
CA GLY A 219 0.68 3.36 -12.12
C GLY A 219 2.06 3.29 -11.49
N PHE A 220 2.22 3.69 -10.23
CA PHE A 220 3.49 3.51 -9.53
C PHE A 220 3.70 2.07 -9.08
N PHE A 221 4.93 1.59 -9.20
CA PHE A 221 5.42 0.35 -8.58
C PHE A 221 6.25 0.66 -7.36
N ILE A 222 6.21 -0.25 -6.38
CA ILE A 222 7.11 -0.24 -5.23
C ILE A 222 8.23 -1.23 -5.55
N PRO A 223 9.47 -0.76 -5.77
CA PRO A 223 10.61 -1.64 -5.99
C PRO A 223 10.90 -2.50 -4.75
N LEU A 224 11.36 -3.74 -4.96
CA LEU A 224 11.67 -4.66 -3.85
C LEU A 224 12.84 -4.19 -2.98
N ASP A 225 13.71 -3.34 -3.51
CA ASP A 225 14.84 -2.76 -2.78
C ASP A 225 14.41 -1.86 -1.60
N ILE A 226 13.16 -1.40 -1.53
CA ILE A 226 12.63 -0.71 -0.35
C ILE A 226 12.72 -1.59 0.92
N LEU A 227 12.66 -2.91 0.76
CA LEU A 227 12.73 -3.85 1.89
C LEU A 227 14.13 -3.87 2.53
N THR A 228 15.17 -3.60 1.75
CA THR A 228 16.56 -3.55 2.21
C THR A 228 17.09 -2.14 2.44
N ASN A 229 16.49 -1.14 1.80
CA ASN A 229 16.91 0.27 1.85
C ASN A 229 15.75 1.22 2.20
N PRO A 230 15.01 1.00 3.29
CA PRO A 230 13.85 1.83 3.64
C PRO A 230 14.24 3.30 3.87
N ASP A 231 15.45 3.57 4.38
CA ASP A 231 15.98 4.93 4.60
C ASP A 231 15.94 5.78 3.32
N SER A 232 16.30 5.21 2.18
CA SER A 232 16.31 5.91 0.88
C SER A 232 14.90 6.32 0.44
N PHE A 233 13.90 5.44 0.63
CA PHE A 233 12.50 5.72 0.26
C PHE A 233 11.84 6.69 1.22
N PHE A 234 12.17 6.62 2.51
CA PHE A 234 11.73 7.59 3.50
C PHE A 234 12.30 8.98 3.17
N SER A 235 13.61 9.08 2.96
CA SER A 235 14.30 10.31 2.55
C SER A 235 13.68 10.89 1.26
N GLY A 236 13.45 10.06 0.25
CA GLY A 236 12.85 10.47 -1.03
C GLY A 236 11.38 10.89 -0.96
N ALA A 237 10.70 10.67 0.17
CA ALA A 237 9.29 10.99 0.30
C ALA A 237 9.03 12.49 0.48
N ALA A 238 9.91 13.24 1.14
CA ALA A 238 9.78 14.68 1.31
C ALA A 238 11.13 15.32 1.61
N PRO A 239 11.39 16.57 1.19
CA PRO A 239 12.61 17.31 1.57
C PRO A 239 12.82 17.39 3.09
N TYR A 240 11.76 17.45 3.88
CA TYR A 240 11.87 17.40 5.34
C TYR A 240 12.51 16.10 5.82
N PHE A 241 12.13 14.95 5.23
CA PHE A 241 12.67 13.67 5.62
C PHE A 241 14.11 13.44 5.15
N GLU A 242 14.47 14.04 4.02
CA GLU A 242 15.85 14.04 3.52
C GLU A 242 16.80 14.74 4.53
N SER A 243 16.31 15.73 5.28
CA SER A 243 17.09 16.40 6.32
C SER A 243 17.26 15.59 7.62
N LEU A 244 16.46 14.52 7.81
CA LEU A 244 16.45 13.70 9.03
C LEU A 244 17.23 12.38 8.89
N VAL A 245 17.41 11.92 7.66
CA VAL A 245 18.02 10.61 7.36
C VAL A 245 19.14 10.81 6.34
N GLU A 246 20.36 10.42 6.72
CA GLU A 246 21.53 10.46 5.82
C GLU A 246 21.46 9.28 4.83
N SER A 247 20.68 9.45 3.77
CA SER A 247 20.54 8.46 2.70
C SER A 247 20.20 9.14 1.37
N ALA A 248 20.68 8.56 0.28
CA ALA A 248 20.33 9.03 -1.05
C ALA A 248 18.82 8.84 -1.32
N PRO A 249 18.08 9.89 -1.74
CA PRO A 249 16.64 9.77 -1.94
C PRO A 249 16.28 8.79 -3.05
N SER A 250 15.40 7.84 -2.75
CA SER A 250 14.77 6.93 -3.71
C SER A 250 13.26 7.14 -3.76
N ARG A 251 12.63 6.78 -4.87
CA ARG A 251 11.20 7.00 -5.10
C ARG A 251 10.55 5.81 -5.79
N LEU A 252 9.23 5.75 -5.70
CA LEU A 252 8.45 4.79 -6.46
C LEU A 252 8.70 4.95 -7.96
N VAL A 253 8.79 3.82 -8.64
CA VAL A 253 9.01 3.77 -10.09
C VAL A 253 7.67 3.88 -10.80
N GLN A 254 7.58 4.81 -11.74
CA GLN A 254 6.46 4.88 -12.67
C GLN A 254 6.85 4.11 -13.96
N PRO A 255 6.02 3.16 -14.40
CA PRO A 255 6.31 2.43 -15.62
C PRO A 255 6.25 3.36 -16.84
N PRO A 256 6.84 2.95 -17.97
CA PRO A 256 6.71 3.68 -19.23
C PRO A 256 5.24 3.97 -19.56
N SER A 257 5.00 5.13 -20.18
CA SER A 257 3.65 5.59 -20.53
C SER A 257 2.88 4.57 -21.37
N ASP A 258 3.55 3.94 -22.32
CA ASP A 258 2.95 2.94 -23.23
C ASP A 258 2.43 1.71 -22.47
N PHE A 259 3.18 1.25 -21.47
CA PHE A 259 2.74 0.15 -20.60
C PHE A 259 1.45 0.51 -19.85
N LEU A 260 1.39 1.71 -19.27
CA LEU A 260 0.19 2.21 -18.57
C LEU A 260 -1.01 2.34 -19.53
N GLN A 261 -0.77 2.80 -20.74
CA GLN A 261 -1.80 2.93 -21.76
C GLN A 261 -2.39 1.57 -22.16
N VAL A 262 -1.53 0.57 -22.41
CA VAL A 262 -1.95 -0.80 -22.73
C VAL A 262 -2.73 -1.41 -21.58
N GLN A 263 -2.24 -1.29 -20.35
CA GLN A 263 -2.90 -1.81 -19.16
C GLN A 263 -4.25 -1.14 -18.92
N THR A 264 -4.36 0.18 -19.12
CA THR A 264 -5.62 0.92 -18.97
C THR A 264 -6.63 0.49 -20.04
N LEU A 265 -6.20 0.33 -21.28
CA LEU A 265 -7.03 -0.16 -22.39
C LEU A 265 -7.53 -1.57 -22.12
N GLN A 266 -6.66 -2.50 -21.73
CA GLN A 266 -7.01 -3.87 -21.40
C GLN A 266 -8.02 -3.93 -20.25
N SER A 267 -7.79 -3.20 -19.17
CA SER A 267 -8.69 -3.13 -18.02
C SER A 267 -10.07 -2.57 -18.42
N SER A 268 -10.11 -1.58 -19.32
CA SER A 268 -11.36 -1.01 -19.83
C SER A 268 -12.14 -2.02 -20.69
N MET A 269 -11.44 -2.77 -21.54
CA MET A 269 -12.05 -3.81 -22.38
C MET A 269 -12.63 -4.96 -21.55
N GLU A 270 -11.89 -5.42 -20.53
CA GLU A 270 -12.37 -6.44 -19.61
C GLU A 270 -13.57 -5.97 -18.78
N HIS A 271 -13.57 -4.69 -18.36
CA HIS A 271 -14.71 -4.10 -17.67
C HIS A 271 -15.93 -4.07 -18.59
N CYS A 272 -15.78 -3.60 -19.82
CA CYS A 272 -16.84 -3.57 -20.82
C CYS A 272 -17.40 -4.96 -21.10
N SER A 273 -16.53 -5.95 -21.29
CA SER A 273 -16.92 -7.34 -21.50
C SER A 273 -17.74 -7.90 -20.34
N ARG A 274 -17.33 -7.66 -19.09
CA ARG A 274 -18.07 -8.11 -17.90
C ARG A 274 -19.39 -7.38 -17.69
N ALA A 275 -19.41 -6.07 -17.92
CA ALA A 275 -20.60 -5.25 -17.67
C ALA A 275 -21.67 -5.42 -18.75
N TYR A 276 -21.25 -5.56 -20.00
CA TYR A 276 -22.15 -5.49 -21.16
C TYR A 276 -22.08 -6.71 -22.08
N GLY A 277 -21.14 -7.63 -21.89
CA GLY A 277 -20.95 -8.79 -22.76
C GLY A 277 -22.19 -9.67 -22.85
N GLY A 278 -22.89 -9.89 -21.74
CA GLY A 278 -24.16 -10.63 -21.73
C GLY A 278 -25.26 -9.93 -22.52
N LEU A 279 -25.40 -8.60 -22.37
CA LEU A 279 -26.36 -7.82 -23.17
C LEU A 279 -26.03 -7.87 -24.67
N LEU A 280 -24.76 -7.66 -25.04
CA LEU A 280 -24.33 -7.73 -26.44
C LEU A 280 -24.60 -9.10 -27.03
N ARG A 281 -24.37 -10.19 -26.28
CA ARG A 281 -24.67 -11.55 -26.72
C ARG A 281 -26.17 -11.74 -26.98
N SER A 282 -27.01 -11.29 -26.05
CA SER A 282 -28.47 -11.37 -26.21
C SER A 282 -28.98 -10.57 -27.42
N LEU A 283 -28.40 -9.40 -27.69
CA LEU A 283 -28.75 -8.61 -28.87
C LEU A 283 -28.35 -9.31 -30.16
N LEU A 284 -27.20 -9.98 -30.23
CA LEU A 284 -26.78 -10.77 -31.38
C LEU A 284 -27.66 -12.00 -31.58
N GLU A 285 -28.17 -12.60 -30.53
CA GLU A 285 -29.15 -13.71 -30.62
C GLU A 285 -30.51 -13.21 -31.14
N LEU A 286 -30.95 -12.01 -30.75
CA LEU A 286 -32.23 -11.43 -31.21
C LEU A 286 -32.18 -10.93 -32.66
N TYR A 287 -31.11 -10.29 -33.07
CA TYR A 287 -30.98 -9.69 -34.40
C TYR A 287 -30.23 -10.57 -35.41
N GLY A 288 -29.72 -11.72 -34.97
CA GLY A 288 -28.83 -12.57 -35.74
C GLY A 288 -27.35 -12.12 -35.65
N ASP A 289 -26.44 -13.10 -35.77
CA ASP A 289 -24.98 -12.82 -35.70
C ASP A 289 -24.43 -12.59 -37.12
N SER A 290 -24.90 -11.50 -37.76
CA SER A 290 -24.39 -11.02 -39.06
C SER A 290 -23.54 -9.78 -38.90
N VAL A 291 -22.80 -9.41 -39.95
CA VAL A 291 -22.00 -8.17 -39.96
C VAL A 291 -22.91 -6.95 -39.82
N GLU A 292 -24.07 -6.97 -40.52
CA GLU A 292 -25.03 -5.89 -40.50
C GLU A 292 -25.67 -5.73 -39.09
N SER A 293 -25.98 -6.81 -38.42
CA SER A 293 -26.50 -6.78 -37.04
C SER A 293 -25.45 -6.24 -36.06
N ARG A 294 -24.21 -6.65 -36.21
CA ARG A 294 -23.09 -6.14 -35.39
C ARG A 294 -22.88 -4.63 -35.55
N VAL A 295 -22.94 -4.13 -36.80
CA VAL A 295 -22.84 -2.68 -37.11
C VAL A 295 -24.01 -1.93 -36.50
N LEU A 296 -25.24 -2.42 -36.66
CA LEU A 296 -26.45 -1.81 -36.11
C LEU A 296 -26.39 -1.72 -34.57
N ILE A 297 -25.99 -2.79 -33.90
CA ILE A 297 -25.84 -2.82 -32.44
C ILE A 297 -24.73 -1.86 -32.01
N PHE A 298 -23.60 -1.83 -32.74
CA PHE A 298 -22.49 -0.95 -32.44
C PHE A 298 -22.92 0.52 -32.56
N ASP A 299 -23.54 0.91 -33.66
CA ASP A 299 -23.98 2.29 -33.89
C ASP A 299 -25.03 2.74 -32.89
N ALA A 300 -25.92 1.82 -32.46
CA ALA A 300 -26.94 2.13 -31.43
C ALA A 300 -26.36 2.32 -30.03
N LEU A 301 -25.25 1.64 -29.69
CA LEU A 301 -24.65 1.65 -28.36
C LEU A 301 -23.39 2.50 -28.24
N CYS A 302 -22.78 2.87 -29.36
CA CYS A 302 -21.54 3.65 -29.36
C CYS A 302 -21.82 5.12 -29.01
N SER A 303 -21.12 5.60 -28.00
CA SER A 303 -21.16 7.06 -27.67
C SER A 303 -20.45 7.90 -28.74
N GLN A 304 -20.96 9.09 -29.00
CA GLN A 304 -20.32 10.05 -29.91
C GLN A 304 -18.96 10.53 -29.39
N ASN A 305 -18.74 10.49 -28.08
CA ASN A 305 -17.50 10.93 -27.47
C ASN A 305 -16.68 9.73 -26.95
N PRO A 306 -15.35 9.74 -27.15
CA PRO A 306 -14.46 8.77 -26.56
C PRO A 306 -14.55 8.75 -25.03
N SER A 307 -14.20 7.61 -24.42
CA SER A 307 -14.12 7.51 -22.95
C SER A 307 -13.06 8.46 -22.39
N ASP A 308 -13.46 9.33 -21.45
CA ASP A 308 -12.56 10.28 -20.76
C ASP A 308 -11.36 9.59 -20.09
N SER A 309 -11.53 8.38 -19.60
CA SER A 309 -10.46 7.62 -18.96
C SER A 309 -9.39 7.18 -19.98
N LEU A 310 -9.80 6.72 -21.17
CA LEU A 310 -8.90 6.32 -22.25
C LEU A 310 -8.23 7.52 -22.92
N VAL A 311 -8.94 8.65 -23.05
CA VAL A 311 -8.38 9.91 -23.55
C VAL A 311 -7.30 10.42 -22.60
N ARG A 312 -7.61 10.53 -21.31
CA ARG A 312 -6.65 10.99 -20.28
C ARG A 312 -5.43 10.08 -20.15
N ALA A 313 -5.60 8.78 -20.34
CA ALA A 313 -4.49 7.84 -20.34
C ALA A 313 -3.68 7.84 -21.65
N GLY A 314 -4.11 8.58 -22.68
CA GLY A 314 -3.44 8.64 -23.98
C GLY A 314 -3.58 7.35 -24.81
N CYS A 315 -4.55 6.48 -24.50
CA CYS A 315 -4.72 5.18 -25.18
C CYS A 315 -5.04 5.32 -26.69
N LEU A 316 -5.61 6.46 -27.10
CA LEU A 316 -5.98 6.70 -28.50
C LEU A 316 -4.75 6.86 -29.43
N SER A 317 -3.58 7.20 -28.88
CA SER A 317 -2.32 7.32 -29.62
C SER A 317 -1.49 6.04 -29.66
N LEU A 318 -1.96 4.95 -29.04
CA LEU A 318 -1.24 3.66 -29.06
C LEU A 318 -1.09 3.10 -30.48
N PRO A 319 0.07 2.54 -30.82
CA PRO A 319 0.27 1.79 -32.07
C PRO A 319 -0.72 0.63 -32.22
N VAL A 320 -1.12 0.30 -33.46
CA VAL A 320 -2.10 -0.78 -33.72
C VAL A 320 -1.68 -2.11 -33.10
N ARG A 321 -0.39 -2.46 -33.13
CA ARG A 321 0.14 -3.70 -32.51
C ARG A 321 -0.10 -3.75 -30.99
N SER A 322 0.11 -2.63 -30.31
CA SER A 322 -0.12 -2.53 -28.87
C SER A 322 -1.61 -2.62 -28.51
N ARG A 323 -2.50 -2.15 -29.40
CA ARG A 323 -3.95 -2.27 -29.23
C ARG A 323 -4.43 -3.72 -29.37
N GLN A 324 -3.84 -4.49 -30.29
CA GLN A 324 -4.12 -5.92 -30.46
C GLN A 324 -3.71 -6.77 -29.25
N ALA A 325 -2.57 -6.46 -28.62
CA ALA A 325 -2.12 -7.14 -27.40
C ALA A 325 -3.07 -6.94 -26.21
N ALA A 326 -3.88 -5.87 -26.21
CA ALA A 326 -4.87 -5.60 -25.18
C ALA A 326 -6.21 -6.33 -25.40
N SER A 327 -6.38 -7.05 -26.51
CA SER A 327 -7.61 -7.78 -26.81
C SER A 327 -7.77 -9.01 -25.91
N PRO A 328 -8.97 -9.28 -25.37
CA PRO A 328 -9.23 -10.50 -24.61
C PRO A 328 -9.09 -11.71 -25.55
N GLY A 329 -8.10 -12.56 -25.31
CA GLY A 329 -7.82 -13.76 -26.12
C GLY A 329 -6.53 -13.72 -26.94
N GLY A 330 -5.78 -12.65 -26.93
CA GLY A 330 -4.42 -12.62 -27.46
C GLY A 330 -3.45 -13.28 -26.48
N SER A 331 -3.22 -14.59 -26.64
CA SER A 331 -2.08 -15.27 -26.02
C SER A 331 -0.82 -14.77 -26.72
N ALA A 332 0.10 -14.16 -25.95
CA ALA A 332 1.49 -13.97 -26.31
C ALA A 332 2.28 -15.22 -25.95
#